data_da1132e4f7e7914db476a145b889566c
#
_entry.id   da1132e4f7e7914db476a145b889566c
#
_cell.length_a   1.000
_cell.length_b   1.000
_cell.length_c   1.000
_cell.angle_alpha   90.00
_cell.angle_beta   90.00
_cell.angle_gamma   90.00
#
_symmetry.space_group_name_H-M   'P 1'
#
loop_
_entity.id
_entity.type
_entity.pdbx_description
1 polymer ?
#
loop_
_entity_poly.entity_id
_entity_poly.type
_entity_poly.pdbx_seq_one_letter_code
_entity_poly.pdbx_strand_id
1 'polypeptide(L)'
;MPGYHVPISGPMMQNPYHSLGHLGTHPDQSYLHASKTGKGCKKGNRDCVYPDPPTSKSSKSKDNTSQKTSPKSSNDGEDADMDRVTNSLQTILDEDEPEELSSEERSDSQLSGSKATGSSNRNVTTRQSTESLSPDGIKESSPSVSTGGSSVTVAPSIDLNIPTDGRADWSHLPSDYQHYLNYFVENITSFHYSIMHDADDFFGTVLPFLAVQHEPLLNAVVGFATYHATLQNPAGKLQDFLKYYNKSVTLLLESINRKEMNNILNLITILQLLTIEEYFGDWINLMGHQKAAFQVIRKIFTPDTVMHTPVGRACIDWYTRYDCYVAIMGGFPTDLPREWFNRMNEYNESQLGASPDEFRWKISSRSTQLRSISYDMSMLYARGSRGQIGPEDFTKEHKRITNELLEWKSTWDAALSVPEYLVTDFSYQRDVVPGDIVNPYMLGLLYEQPLFTNTLITTEWTSIMIMHLSQSSDIPAEQVFIEMAKHAYTICQYFETVEFWPLKPKGALIPLQPCISIAALFLPRDSRHQMWVRRKFALLDTMGFIHPTTRRIKMAHLFRDPSCAHWWLPNDEGLTPILQAIRTFADERNTAAVNVQQENIREVRHLFAKMEAAELALTTGNDVTGHVLN
;
A
#
# COMPACT_ATOMS: atom_id res chain seq x y z
N MET A 1 -13.57 -28.24 -26.11
CA MET A 1 -12.80 -26.98 -26.01
C MET A 1 -11.38 -27.29 -26.48
N PRO A 2 -10.86 -26.70 -27.57
CA PRO A 2 -9.50 -26.96 -28.02
C PRO A 2 -8.53 -26.09 -27.19
N GLY A 3 -7.50 -26.74 -26.64
CA GLY A 3 -6.43 -26.08 -25.97
C GLY A 3 -5.61 -25.22 -26.93
N TYR A 4 -5.44 -23.96 -26.64
CA TYR A 4 -4.53 -23.09 -27.38
C TYR A 4 -3.10 -23.40 -26.97
N HIS A 5 -2.45 -24.25 -27.77
CA HIS A 5 -0.99 -24.33 -27.81
C HIS A 5 -0.48 -23.14 -28.63
N VAL A 6 0.20 -22.21 -27.97
CA VAL A 6 1.01 -21.21 -28.66
C VAL A 6 2.30 -21.92 -29.12
N PRO A 7 2.59 -22.01 -30.42
CA PRO A 7 3.85 -22.59 -30.87
C PRO A 7 4.99 -21.59 -30.62
N ILE A 8 5.83 -21.89 -29.64
CA ILE A 8 7.13 -21.24 -29.50
C ILE A 8 8.10 -21.98 -30.40
N SER A 9 8.17 -21.58 -31.67
CA SER A 9 9.23 -21.96 -32.57
C SER A 9 10.21 -20.81 -32.72
N GLY A 10 11.17 -20.74 -31.80
CA GLY A 10 12.41 -19.98 -31.91
C GLY A 10 13.57 -20.88 -31.55
N PRO A 11 14.76 -20.71 -32.15
CA PRO A 11 15.90 -21.58 -31.87
C PRO A 11 16.24 -21.55 -30.38
N MET A 12 16.49 -22.73 -29.80
CA MET A 12 17.00 -22.90 -28.46
C MET A 12 18.24 -22.00 -28.30
N MET A 13 18.09 -20.93 -27.54
CA MET A 13 19.23 -20.13 -27.11
C MET A 13 19.99 -20.91 -26.06
N GLN A 14 21.28 -21.11 -26.35
CA GLN A 14 22.25 -21.59 -25.40
C GLN A 14 22.25 -20.69 -24.15
N ASN A 15 22.24 -21.34 -23.03
CA ASN A 15 22.21 -20.78 -21.68
C ASN A 15 23.39 -19.81 -21.47
N PRO A 16 23.18 -18.51 -21.14
CA PRO A 16 24.29 -17.55 -20.98
C PRO A 16 24.98 -17.61 -19.61
N TYR A 17 24.80 -18.65 -18.82
CA TYR A 17 25.30 -18.74 -17.44
C TYR A 17 26.69 -19.32 -17.27
N HIS A 18 27.47 -19.45 -18.34
CA HIS A 18 28.89 -19.80 -18.24
C HIS A 18 29.75 -18.53 -18.08
N SER A 19 29.83 -17.96 -16.93
CA SER A 19 30.99 -17.20 -16.43
C SER A 19 30.70 -16.48 -15.12
N LEU A 20 30.87 -17.14 -13.99
CA LEU A 20 31.16 -16.46 -12.72
C LEU A 20 31.99 -17.41 -11.85
N GLY A 21 33.30 -17.41 -12.13
CA GLY A 21 34.32 -17.98 -11.26
C GLY A 21 34.67 -17.03 -10.13
N HIS A 22 34.72 -17.58 -8.94
CA HIS A 22 35.51 -17.16 -7.77
C HIS A 22 35.67 -15.66 -7.46
N LEU A 23 35.00 -15.18 -6.45
CA LEU A 23 35.54 -14.16 -5.55
C LEU A 23 35.33 -14.61 -4.09
N GLY A 24 36.45 -14.66 -3.39
CA GLY A 24 36.66 -15.26 -2.11
C GLY A 24 35.93 -14.55 -0.98
N THR A 25 35.58 -15.37 0.00
CA THR A 25 35.12 -15.01 1.34
C THR A 25 36.19 -14.26 2.13
N HIS A 26 35.89 -13.05 2.57
CA HIS A 26 36.46 -12.46 3.76
C HIS A 26 35.32 -11.86 4.60
N PRO A 27 35.25 -12.19 5.90
CA PRO A 27 34.28 -11.61 6.81
C PRO A 27 34.86 -10.32 7.38
N ASP A 28 34.32 -9.19 7.02
CA ASP A 28 34.59 -7.95 7.73
C ASP A 28 33.40 -7.57 8.61
N GLN A 29 33.68 -7.59 9.89
CA GLN A 29 32.85 -7.05 10.96
C GLN A 29 32.87 -5.54 10.86
N SER A 30 31.74 -4.91 10.69
CA SER A 30 31.63 -3.48 10.92
C SER A 30 30.33 -3.11 11.67
N TYR A 31 30.52 -2.86 12.94
CA TYR A 31 29.94 -1.81 13.79
C TYR A 31 28.44 -1.54 13.76
N LEU A 32 27.76 -2.18 14.70
CA LEU A 32 26.49 -1.74 15.28
C LEU A 32 26.73 -0.51 16.16
N HIS A 33 26.26 0.65 15.75
CA HIS A 33 26.06 1.79 16.62
C HIS A 33 24.71 1.65 17.35
N ALA A 34 24.77 1.23 18.60
CA ALA A 34 23.62 1.27 19.50
C ALA A 34 23.49 2.67 20.10
N SER A 35 22.37 3.31 19.90
CA SER A 35 22.01 4.55 20.58
C SER A 35 21.64 4.25 22.05
N LYS A 36 22.18 5.05 22.96
CA LYS A 36 22.02 4.91 24.40
C LYS A 36 20.65 5.43 24.84
N THR A 37 19.75 4.57 25.26
CA THR A 37 18.81 4.87 26.33
C THR A 37 18.99 3.83 27.44
N GLY A 38 19.35 4.32 28.63
CA GLY A 38 19.86 3.52 29.74
C GLY A 38 18.82 2.75 30.54
N LYS A 39 18.11 1.78 29.92
CA LYS A 39 17.20 0.84 30.63
C LYS A 39 17.26 -0.60 30.12
N GLY A 40 18.41 -1.11 29.75
CA GLY A 40 18.49 -2.45 29.13
C GLY A 40 19.40 -3.49 29.76
N CYS A 41 20.06 -3.24 30.91
CA CYS A 41 21.01 -4.20 31.50
C CYS A 41 20.66 -4.58 32.95
N LYS A 42 19.53 -5.29 33.14
CA LYS A 42 19.19 -5.97 34.40
C LYS A 42 18.73 -7.40 34.21
N LYS A 43 19.45 -8.18 33.40
CA LYS A 43 19.34 -9.65 33.40
C LYS A 43 20.71 -10.26 33.11
N GLY A 44 21.48 -10.46 34.15
CA GLY A 44 22.77 -11.13 34.11
C GLY A 44 23.80 -10.32 34.92
N ASN A 45 24.25 -10.91 36.01
CA ASN A 45 25.23 -10.34 36.94
C ASN A 45 26.60 -10.10 36.24
N ARG A 46 26.71 -9.07 35.38
CA ARG A 46 27.95 -8.65 34.73
C ARG A 46 27.95 -7.14 34.64
N ASP A 47 28.97 -6.50 35.23
CA ASP A 47 29.23 -5.07 35.13
C ASP A 47 29.71 -4.75 33.70
N CYS A 48 28.94 -3.94 32.96
CA CYS A 48 29.35 -3.40 31.67
C CYS A 48 30.06 -2.07 31.86
N VAL A 49 31.35 -2.03 31.61
CA VAL A 49 32.17 -0.79 31.62
C VAL A 49 32.16 -0.21 30.22
N TYR A 50 31.66 1.01 30.05
CA TYR A 50 31.73 1.77 28.81
C TYR A 50 32.81 2.83 28.89
N PRO A 51 33.60 3.07 27.82
CA PRO A 51 34.54 4.18 27.79
C PRO A 51 33.80 5.52 27.70
N ASP A 52 34.33 6.51 28.42
CA ASP A 52 33.81 7.87 28.44
C ASP A 52 33.94 8.56 27.07
N PRO A 53 32.98 9.42 26.70
CA PRO A 53 33.06 10.18 25.46
C PRO A 53 34.16 11.25 25.54
N PRO A 54 34.85 11.55 24.42
CA PRO A 54 35.91 12.55 24.42
C PRO A 54 35.35 13.94 24.73
N THR A 55 35.93 14.58 25.74
CA THR A 55 35.63 15.96 26.15
C THR A 55 36.12 16.96 25.11
N SER A 56 35.21 17.72 24.54
CA SER A 56 35.53 18.85 23.67
C SER A 56 36.09 20.02 24.51
N LYS A 57 37.34 20.37 24.26
CA LYS A 57 37.97 21.55 24.87
C LYS A 57 37.40 22.82 24.24
N SER A 58 36.78 23.65 25.06
CA SER A 58 36.46 25.03 24.74
C SER A 58 37.70 25.91 24.78
N SER A 59 38.03 26.54 23.65
CA SER A 59 38.98 27.67 23.64
C SER A 59 38.24 29.00 23.49
N LYS A 60 38.29 29.81 24.52
CA LYS A 60 37.94 31.23 24.47
C LYS A 60 39.08 32.00 23.82
N SER A 61 38.80 32.86 22.86
CA SER A 61 39.56 34.08 22.65
C SER A 61 38.65 35.18 22.12
N LYS A 62 38.81 36.34 22.69
CA LYS A 62 38.17 37.63 22.41
C LYS A 62 38.88 38.29 21.22
N ASP A 63 38.21 39.02 20.40
CA ASP A 63 38.15 40.46 20.20
C ASP A 63 37.79 40.89 18.76
N ASN A 64 36.82 41.75 18.74
CA ASN A 64 36.64 43.03 17.99
C ASN A 64 36.50 43.10 16.44
N THR A 65 35.35 43.68 16.12
CA THR A 65 35.04 44.77 15.15
C THR A 65 35.16 44.48 13.66
N SER A 66 34.01 44.42 12.99
CA SER A 66 33.50 45.47 12.08
C SER A 66 32.34 44.97 11.20
N GLN A 67 31.37 45.83 11.07
CA GLN A 67 30.15 45.76 10.29
C GLN A 67 30.38 45.44 8.82
N LYS A 68 29.57 44.53 8.25
CA LYS A 68 28.92 44.73 6.93
C LYS A 68 27.67 43.86 6.82
N THR A 69 26.57 44.52 6.63
CA THR A 69 25.22 44.02 6.34
C THR A 69 25.16 43.33 5.01
N SER A 70 24.59 42.11 4.99
CA SER A 70 23.97 41.49 3.84
C SER A 70 22.77 40.68 4.30
N PRO A 71 21.64 40.65 3.57
CA PRO A 71 20.39 40.10 4.08
C PRO A 71 20.44 38.57 4.08
N LYS A 72 20.13 37.96 5.23
CA LYS A 72 19.87 36.53 5.36
C LYS A 72 18.54 36.21 4.68
N SER A 73 18.55 35.30 3.72
CA SER A 73 17.35 34.66 3.25
C SER A 73 16.89 33.68 4.33
N SER A 74 15.71 33.91 4.82
CA SER A 74 15.01 33.04 5.76
C SER A 74 14.34 31.91 4.97
N ASN A 75 14.98 30.76 4.82
CA ASN A 75 14.36 29.58 4.22
C ASN A 75 14.68 28.26 4.95
N ASP A 76 15.32 28.31 6.12
CA ASP A 76 15.73 27.09 6.84
C ASP A 76 14.74 26.65 7.94
N GLY A 77 13.55 27.25 8.01
CA GLY A 77 12.58 26.98 9.07
C GLY A 77 11.42 26.03 8.70
N GLU A 78 11.08 25.92 7.41
CA GLU A 78 9.87 25.19 7.01
C GLU A 78 10.09 23.68 6.90
N ASP A 79 11.27 23.22 6.46
CA ASP A 79 11.55 21.78 6.34
C ASP A 79 11.77 21.09 7.70
N ALA A 80 12.34 21.80 8.66
CA ALA A 80 12.52 21.26 10.03
C ALA A 80 11.20 21.14 10.81
N ASP A 81 10.20 21.97 10.49
CA ASP A 81 8.86 21.89 11.08
C ASP A 81 8.05 20.73 10.50
N MET A 82 8.29 20.32 9.26
CA MET A 82 7.56 19.24 8.61
C MET A 82 7.95 17.84 9.14
N ASP A 83 9.25 17.59 9.36
CA ASP A 83 9.71 16.35 9.99
C ASP A 83 9.21 16.24 11.44
N ARG A 84 9.07 17.36 12.11
CA ARG A 84 8.53 17.45 13.47
C ARG A 84 7.03 17.15 13.50
N VAL A 85 6.30 17.58 12.48
CA VAL A 85 4.85 17.40 12.32
C VAL A 85 4.51 15.93 11.99
N THR A 86 5.23 15.30 11.07
CA THR A 86 5.02 13.88 10.72
C THR A 86 5.43 12.94 11.84
N ASN A 87 6.54 13.20 12.53
CA ASN A 87 6.95 12.45 13.72
C ASN A 87 5.97 12.62 14.89
N SER A 88 5.31 13.77 15.00
CA SER A 88 4.29 14.04 16.02
C SER A 88 3.00 13.26 15.76
N LEU A 89 2.60 13.04 14.49
CA LEU A 89 1.48 12.18 14.12
C LEU A 89 1.74 10.72 14.52
N GLN A 90 2.93 10.23 14.28
CA GLN A 90 3.32 8.85 14.59
C GLN A 90 3.41 8.64 16.12
N THR A 91 3.92 9.61 16.86
CA THR A 91 4.02 9.54 18.33
C THR A 91 2.64 9.54 19.01
N ILE A 92 1.67 10.30 18.48
CA ILE A 92 0.30 10.36 19.03
C ILE A 92 -0.44 9.04 18.78
N LEU A 93 -0.12 8.33 17.69
CA LEU A 93 -0.75 7.06 17.33
C LEU A 93 -0.18 5.87 18.13
N ASP A 94 1.08 5.95 18.55
CA ASP A 94 1.76 4.91 19.33
C ASP A 94 1.36 4.94 20.83
N GLU A 95 0.82 6.05 21.34
CA GLU A 95 0.35 6.18 22.74
C GLU A 95 -1.02 5.53 23.01
N ASP A 96 -1.81 5.22 21.97
CA ASP A 96 -3.16 4.64 22.07
C ASP A 96 -3.22 3.12 21.74
N GLU A 97 -2.10 2.40 21.63
CA GLU A 97 -2.14 0.93 21.50
C GLU A 97 -2.58 0.29 22.83
N PRO A 98 -3.72 -0.43 22.88
CA PRO A 98 -4.09 -1.20 24.06
C PRO A 98 -3.09 -2.35 24.24
N GLU A 99 -2.53 -2.50 25.43
CA GLU A 99 -1.76 -3.67 25.83
C GLU A 99 -2.56 -4.93 25.49
N GLU A 100 -2.03 -5.78 24.59
CA GLU A 100 -2.61 -7.10 24.31
C GLU A 100 -2.59 -7.91 25.61
N LEU A 101 -3.76 -8.08 26.21
CA LEU A 101 -4.02 -9.06 27.24
C LEU A 101 -3.85 -10.46 26.62
N SER A 102 -2.68 -11.07 26.86
CA SER A 102 -2.44 -12.47 26.56
C SER A 102 -3.35 -13.34 27.42
N SER A 103 -4.45 -13.82 26.86
CA SER A 103 -5.25 -14.89 27.43
C SER A 103 -4.55 -16.22 27.17
N GLU A 104 -3.77 -16.69 28.15
CA GLU A 104 -3.35 -18.09 28.24
C GLU A 104 -4.56 -18.96 28.59
N GLU A 105 -5.10 -19.66 27.64
CA GLU A 105 -5.94 -20.83 27.89
C GLU A 105 -5.05 -22.00 28.34
N ARG A 106 -5.06 -22.28 29.63
CA ARG A 106 -4.56 -23.55 30.19
C ARG A 106 -5.67 -24.57 30.18
N SER A 107 -5.51 -25.59 29.38
CA SER A 107 -6.29 -26.83 29.47
C SER A 107 -5.89 -27.64 30.69
N ASP A 108 -6.89 -28.01 31.52
CA ASP A 108 -6.83 -28.89 32.65
C ASP A 108 -6.50 -30.31 32.25
N SER A 109 -5.57 -30.94 33.00
CA SER A 109 -5.60 -32.40 33.25
C SER A 109 -5.25 -32.68 34.70
N GLN A 110 -6.16 -33.45 35.32
CA GLN A 110 -6.28 -33.86 36.71
C GLN A 110 -5.05 -34.62 37.28
N LEU A 111 -4.77 -34.48 38.57
CA LEU A 111 -4.92 -35.58 39.56
C LEU A 111 -4.43 -35.17 40.97
N SER A 112 -5.38 -35.29 41.89
CA SER A 112 -5.34 -35.76 43.29
C SER A 112 -4.26 -35.33 44.28
N GLY A 113 -4.72 -34.89 45.48
CA GLY A 113 -4.13 -35.30 46.75
C GLY A 113 -4.05 -34.31 47.89
N SER A 114 -5.09 -34.26 48.73
CA SER A 114 -5.06 -34.25 50.21
C SER A 114 -4.54 -33.06 51.05
N LYS A 115 -5.48 -32.53 51.88
CA LYS A 115 -5.38 -32.16 53.33
C LYS A 115 -4.52 -30.94 53.71
N ALA A 116 -5.00 -30.03 54.47
CA ALA A 116 -5.86 -29.81 55.60
C ALA A 116 -5.46 -28.53 56.35
N THR A 117 -6.48 -27.88 56.98
CA THR A 117 -6.45 -27.02 58.21
C THR A 117 -5.80 -25.65 58.08
N GLY A 118 -6.53 -24.61 58.41
CA GLY A 118 -7.23 -24.11 59.49
C GLY A 118 -7.48 -22.61 59.40
N SER A 119 -8.68 -22.24 59.65
CA SER A 119 -9.21 -21.35 60.69
C SER A 119 -8.74 -19.89 60.70
N SER A 120 -9.57 -18.87 60.59
CA SER A 120 -10.39 -18.25 61.58
C SER A 120 -10.86 -16.85 61.16
N ASN A 121 -12.17 -16.64 61.09
CA ASN A 121 -13.01 -15.67 61.75
C ASN A 121 -12.69 -14.13 61.65
N ARG A 122 -13.62 -13.29 61.31
CA ARG A 122 -14.80 -12.78 61.99
C ARG A 122 -15.40 -11.58 61.24
N ASN A 123 -16.62 -11.65 61.01
CA ASN A 123 -17.87 -11.01 61.57
C ASN A 123 -18.19 -9.61 60.95
N VAL A 124 -19.34 -9.56 60.29
CA VAL A 124 -20.72 -9.25 60.76
C VAL A 124 -20.97 -7.75 60.91
N THR A 125 -21.91 -7.19 60.18
CA THR A 125 -23.24 -6.89 60.67
C THR A 125 -24.19 -6.35 59.60
N THR A 126 -25.34 -7.00 59.54
CA THR A 126 -26.63 -6.69 58.95
C THR A 126 -27.31 -5.48 59.59
N ARG A 127 -28.17 -4.76 58.85
CA ARG A 127 -29.51 -4.41 59.37
C ARG A 127 -30.48 -3.99 58.27
N GLN A 128 -31.61 -4.69 58.27
CA GLN A 128 -32.90 -4.45 57.66
C GLN A 128 -33.71 -3.35 58.37
N SER A 129 -34.72 -2.85 57.67
CA SER A 129 -36.15 -2.82 58.05
C SER A 129 -36.90 -1.83 57.13
N THR A 130 -37.85 -2.25 56.32
CA THR A 130 -39.29 -2.53 56.48
C THR A 130 -40.15 -1.33 56.81
N GLU A 131 -41.15 -1.19 56.02
CA GLU A 131 -42.61 -1.05 56.08
C GLU A 131 -43.13 0.30 55.54
N SER A 132 -43.99 0.34 54.60
CA SER A 132 -45.37 -0.06 54.27
C SER A 132 -46.35 1.09 54.46
N LEU A 133 -47.17 1.36 53.48
CA LEU A 133 -48.61 1.52 53.42
C LEU A 133 -49.06 2.44 52.27
N SER A 134 -49.90 1.87 51.40
CA SER A 134 -50.82 2.56 50.44
C SER A 134 -52.06 3.04 51.15
N PRO A 135 -53.14 3.61 50.50
CA PRO A 135 -53.53 3.64 49.09
C PRO A 135 -54.24 4.94 48.58
N ASP A 136 -54.67 4.85 47.31
CA ASP A 136 -55.77 5.47 46.58
C ASP A 136 -55.55 6.71 45.69
N GLY A 137 -55.95 6.50 44.40
CA GLY A 137 -56.48 7.55 43.56
C GLY A 137 -56.11 7.58 42.08
N ILE A 138 -56.63 6.65 41.32
CA ILE A 138 -57.09 6.68 39.90
C ILE A 138 -56.71 7.91 39.04
N LYS A 139 -55.96 7.74 37.94
CA LYS A 139 -56.37 7.95 36.54
C LYS A 139 -55.26 7.60 35.53
N GLU A 140 -55.72 6.94 34.46
CA GLU A 140 -55.02 6.40 33.32
C GLU A 140 -54.14 7.41 32.56
N SER A 141 -52.91 6.98 32.23
CA SER A 141 -52.26 7.21 30.94
C SER A 141 -51.01 6.31 30.87
N SER A 142 -50.88 5.60 29.76
CA SER A 142 -49.94 4.53 29.47
C SER A 142 -48.45 4.89 29.69
N PRO A 143 -47.62 4.00 30.25
CA PRO A 143 -46.20 4.22 30.32
C PRO A 143 -45.49 3.59 29.11
N SER A 144 -44.76 4.40 28.37
CA SER A 144 -43.71 3.95 27.50
C SER A 144 -42.54 3.42 28.32
N VAL A 145 -42.22 2.16 28.12
CA VAL A 145 -41.11 1.46 28.71
C VAL A 145 -39.80 2.03 28.12
N SER A 146 -39.04 2.75 28.92
CA SER A 146 -37.66 3.08 28.60
C SER A 146 -36.75 1.94 29.05
N THR A 147 -36.41 1.06 28.14
CA THR A 147 -35.27 0.17 28.27
C THR A 147 -34.01 1.02 28.16
N GLY A 148 -33.16 1.02 29.19
CA GLY A 148 -31.83 1.61 29.19
C GLY A 148 -30.95 0.92 28.17
N GLY A 149 -30.86 1.48 26.98
CA GLY A 149 -29.88 1.15 25.99
C GLY A 149 -28.70 2.11 26.15
N SER A 150 -27.48 1.57 26.24
CA SER A 150 -26.25 2.31 26.04
C SER A 150 -26.42 3.17 24.79
N SER A 151 -26.35 4.47 24.94
CA SER A 151 -26.31 5.40 23.81
C SER A 151 -24.97 5.22 23.12
N VAL A 152 -24.96 4.39 22.08
CA VAL A 152 -23.97 4.53 21.00
C VAL A 152 -24.23 5.93 20.43
N THR A 153 -23.32 6.85 20.68
CA THR A 153 -23.29 8.15 20.02
C THR A 153 -23.14 7.86 18.52
N VAL A 154 -24.25 7.81 17.81
CA VAL A 154 -24.28 7.87 16.35
C VAL A 154 -23.60 9.18 16.01
N ALA A 155 -22.41 9.11 15.40
CA ALA A 155 -21.77 10.29 14.83
C ALA A 155 -22.81 10.98 13.93
N PRO A 156 -22.91 12.33 13.97
CA PRO A 156 -23.86 13.04 13.13
C PRO A 156 -23.63 12.58 11.69
N SER A 157 -24.66 11.97 11.09
CA SER A 157 -24.71 11.74 9.67
C SER A 157 -24.55 13.11 9.03
N ILE A 158 -23.36 13.37 8.46
CA ILE A 158 -23.16 14.51 7.57
C ILE A 158 -24.12 14.21 6.43
N ASP A 159 -25.20 14.94 6.37
CA ASP A 159 -26.15 14.89 5.26
C ASP A 159 -25.42 15.49 4.06
N LEU A 160 -24.66 14.64 3.38
CA LEU A 160 -23.89 15.00 2.19
C LEU A 160 -24.91 15.14 1.06
N ASN A 161 -25.62 16.29 1.03
CA ASN A 161 -26.42 16.69 -0.11
C ASN A 161 -25.48 16.93 -1.31
N ILE A 162 -25.03 15.85 -1.93
CA ILE A 162 -24.26 15.89 -3.17
C ILE A 162 -25.23 16.39 -4.24
N PRO A 163 -24.95 17.54 -4.89
CA PRO A 163 -25.82 18.06 -5.93
C PRO A 163 -25.99 17.04 -7.06
N THR A 164 -27.21 16.86 -7.53
CA THR A 164 -27.53 15.95 -8.63
C THR A 164 -26.91 16.34 -9.97
N ASP A 165 -26.49 17.59 -10.12
CA ASP A 165 -25.77 18.14 -11.29
C ASP A 165 -24.23 18.07 -11.14
N GLY A 166 -23.74 17.52 -10.05
CA GLY A 166 -22.39 16.97 -9.90
C GLY A 166 -21.23 17.97 -9.85
N ARG A 167 -21.41 19.25 -10.07
CA ARG A 167 -20.31 20.22 -10.04
C ARG A 167 -20.33 21.05 -8.77
N ALA A 168 -19.24 20.96 -7.99
CA ALA A 168 -18.99 21.89 -6.91
C ALA A 168 -18.68 23.29 -7.47
N ASP A 169 -19.23 24.34 -6.82
CA ASP A 169 -18.87 25.72 -7.12
C ASP A 169 -17.69 26.13 -6.23
N TRP A 170 -16.55 26.40 -6.87
CA TRP A 170 -15.35 26.95 -6.22
C TRP A 170 -14.98 28.34 -6.70
N SER A 171 -15.91 29.08 -7.34
CA SER A 171 -15.70 30.46 -7.82
C SER A 171 -15.35 31.44 -6.70
N HIS A 172 -15.72 31.12 -5.46
CA HIS A 172 -15.42 31.89 -4.26
C HIS A 172 -14.00 31.72 -3.71
N LEU A 173 -13.26 30.69 -4.18
CA LEU A 173 -11.91 30.40 -3.72
C LEU A 173 -10.87 31.32 -4.42
N PRO A 174 -9.65 31.47 -3.89
CA PRO A 174 -8.54 32.14 -4.56
C PRO A 174 -8.25 31.53 -5.94
N SER A 175 -7.76 32.35 -6.88
CA SER A 175 -7.57 31.96 -8.28
C SER A 175 -6.63 30.77 -8.48
N ASP A 176 -5.63 30.60 -7.63
CA ASP A 176 -4.72 29.46 -7.64
C ASP A 176 -5.45 28.15 -7.26
N TYR A 177 -6.33 28.17 -6.26
CA TYR A 177 -7.19 27.03 -5.91
C TYR A 177 -8.15 26.68 -7.04
N GLN A 178 -8.81 27.68 -7.64
CA GLN A 178 -9.69 27.47 -8.80
C GLN A 178 -8.94 26.80 -9.95
N HIS A 179 -7.73 27.29 -10.27
CA HIS A 179 -6.89 26.71 -11.32
C HIS A 179 -6.57 25.24 -11.08
N TYR A 180 -6.12 24.87 -9.87
CA TYR A 180 -5.74 23.50 -9.58
C TYR A 180 -6.92 22.56 -9.37
N LEU A 181 -8.08 23.04 -8.91
CA LEU A 181 -9.30 22.23 -8.89
C LEU A 181 -9.81 21.92 -10.30
N ASN A 182 -9.75 22.90 -11.22
CA ASN A 182 -10.05 22.66 -12.63
C ASN A 182 -9.07 21.64 -13.23
N TYR A 183 -7.76 21.80 -12.97
CA TYR A 183 -6.75 20.84 -13.39
C TYR A 183 -7.06 19.45 -12.83
N PHE A 184 -7.45 19.33 -11.56
CA PHE A 184 -7.81 18.07 -10.91
C PHE A 184 -8.93 17.36 -11.68
N VAL A 185 -10.05 18.02 -11.87
CA VAL A 185 -11.22 17.43 -12.56
C VAL A 185 -10.91 17.06 -14.02
N GLU A 186 -10.06 17.84 -14.69
CA GLU A 186 -9.69 17.57 -16.08
C GLU A 186 -8.64 16.46 -16.25
N ASN A 187 -7.74 16.27 -15.26
CA ASN A 187 -6.53 15.47 -15.47
C ASN A 187 -6.37 14.30 -14.50
N ILE A 188 -6.98 14.36 -13.31
CA ILE A 188 -6.87 13.30 -12.30
C ILE A 188 -8.09 12.41 -12.37
N THR A 189 -7.88 11.11 -12.37
CA THR A 189 -8.92 10.07 -12.42
C THR A 189 -8.72 9.09 -11.28
N SER A 190 -9.66 8.16 -11.08
CA SER A 190 -9.53 7.06 -10.12
C SER A 190 -8.26 6.23 -10.31
N PHE A 191 -7.75 6.15 -11.55
CA PHE A 191 -6.50 5.42 -11.84
C PHE A 191 -5.28 6.04 -11.18
N HIS A 192 -5.24 7.36 -10.95
CA HIS A 192 -4.16 8.01 -10.17
C HIS A 192 -4.15 7.57 -8.70
N TYR A 193 -5.27 7.06 -8.21
CA TYR A 193 -5.41 6.47 -6.87
C TYR A 193 -5.25 4.95 -6.88
N SER A 194 -4.86 4.39 -8.03
CA SER A 194 -4.84 2.93 -8.27
C SER A 194 -6.20 2.26 -7.98
N ILE A 195 -7.29 3.01 -8.08
CA ILE A 195 -8.66 2.50 -8.03
C ILE A 195 -9.08 2.20 -9.47
N MET A 196 -9.18 0.93 -9.79
CA MET A 196 -9.41 0.46 -11.17
C MET A 196 -10.86 0.62 -11.58
N HIS A 197 -11.78 0.69 -10.64
CA HIS A 197 -13.21 0.83 -10.87
C HIS A 197 -13.82 1.79 -9.84
N ASP A 198 -14.33 2.92 -10.32
CA ASP A 198 -15.01 3.95 -9.54
C ASP A 198 -16.48 3.98 -9.97
N ALA A 199 -17.29 3.10 -9.34
CA ALA A 199 -18.68 2.88 -9.73
C ALA A 199 -19.58 4.11 -9.50
N ASP A 200 -19.23 4.94 -8.54
CA ASP A 200 -20.01 6.09 -8.09
C ASP A 200 -19.40 7.44 -8.55
N ASP A 201 -18.36 7.42 -9.41
CA ASP A 201 -17.57 8.60 -9.82
C ASP A 201 -17.09 9.44 -8.62
N PHE A 202 -16.62 8.74 -7.61
CA PHE A 202 -16.19 9.39 -6.36
C PHE A 202 -15.03 10.36 -6.59
N PHE A 203 -14.01 9.94 -7.34
CA PHE A 203 -12.79 10.74 -7.53
C PHE A 203 -13.00 11.91 -8.50
N GLY A 204 -13.85 11.76 -9.51
CA GLY A 204 -14.14 12.82 -10.47
C GLY A 204 -15.10 13.89 -9.98
N THR A 205 -16.09 13.48 -9.19
CA THR A 205 -17.21 14.35 -8.82
C THR A 205 -17.33 14.59 -7.31
N VAL A 206 -17.36 13.53 -6.51
CA VAL A 206 -17.66 13.61 -5.07
C VAL A 206 -16.48 14.19 -4.29
N LEU A 207 -15.28 13.73 -4.56
CA LEU A 207 -14.07 14.18 -3.85
C LEU A 207 -13.82 15.69 -3.99
N PRO A 208 -13.87 16.30 -5.18
CA PRO A 208 -13.77 17.76 -5.32
C PRO A 208 -14.88 18.52 -4.58
N PHE A 209 -16.11 17.99 -4.60
CA PHE A 209 -17.23 18.59 -3.87
C PHE A 209 -17.00 18.59 -2.35
N LEU A 210 -16.50 17.50 -1.79
CA LEU A 210 -16.16 17.40 -0.38
C LEU A 210 -14.95 18.26 0.00
N ALA A 211 -13.99 18.40 -0.93
CA ALA A 211 -12.80 19.20 -0.71
C ALA A 211 -13.11 20.66 -0.44
N VAL A 212 -14.03 21.29 -1.19
CA VAL A 212 -14.38 22.70 -0.97
C VAL A 212 -15.08 22.98 0.37
N GLN A 213 -15.57 21.93 1.04
CA GLN A 213 -16.24 22.03 2.34
C GLN A 213 -15.30 21.82 3.54
N HIS A 214 -14.05 21.40 3.30
CA HIS A 214 -13.12 21.02 4.36
C HIS A 214 -11.70 21.44 4.02
N GLU A 215 -11.18 22.45 4.71
CA GLU A 215 -9.91 23.07 4.35
C GLU A 215 -8.71 22.11 4.35
N PRO A 216 -8.54 21.17 5.30
CA PRO A 216 -7.49 20.16 5.23
C PRO A 216 -7.57 19.32 3.94
N LEU A 217 -8.77 18.85 3.57
CA LEU A 217 -8.98 18.05 2.37
C LEU A 217 -8.77 18.89 1.10
N LEU A 218 -9.24 20.13 1.08
CA LEU A 218 -9.04 21.04 -0.04
C LEU A 218 -7.55 21.21 -0.36
N ASN A 219 -6.73 21.41 0.67
CA ASN A 219 -5.30 21.55 0.49
C ASN A 219 -4.63 20.24 0.05
N ALA A 220 -5.10 19.06 0.52
CA ALA A 220 -4.59 17.77 0.07
C ALA A 220 -4.90 17.52 -1.43
N VAL A 221 -6.15 17.77 -1.86
CA VAL A 221 -6.58 17.59 -3.26
C VAL A 221 -5.88 18.59 -4.19
N VAL A 222 -5.82 19.87 -3.81
CA VAL A 222 -5.12 20.92 -4.56
C VAL A 222 -3.61 20.61 -4.60
N GLY A 223 -3.03 20.14 -3.50
CA GLY A 223 -1.64 19.69 -3.45
C GLY A 223 -1.37 18.57 -4.47
N PHE A 224 -2.21 17.56 -4.53
CA PHE A 224 -2.07 16.46 -5.50
C PHE A 224 -2.20 16.94 -6.95
N ALA A 225 -3.15 17.82 -7.23
CA ALA A 225 -3.29 18.45 -8.55
C ALA A 225 -2.05 19.27 -8.93
N THR A 226 -1.54 20.08 -7.99
CA THR A 226 -0.34 20.91 -8.19
C THR A 226 0.88 20.03 -8.44
N TYR A 227 1.03 18.93 -7.73
CA TYR A 227 2.11 17.96 -7.94
C TYR A 227 2.16 17.49 -9.40
N HIS A 228 1.03 17.00 -9.92
CA HIS A 228 0.95 16.55 -11.30
C HIS A 228 1.12 17.67 -12.33
N ALA A 229 0.54 18.83 -12.07
CA ALA A 229 0.73 20.00 -12.94
C ALA A 229 2.18 20.48 -12.98
N THR A 230 2.86 20.46 -11.83
CA THR A 230 4.27 20.85 -11.70
C THR A 230 5.20 19.91 -12.48
N LEU A 231 4.93 18.61 -12.47
CA LEU A 231 5.70 17.62 -13.25
C LEU A 231 5.65 17.87 -14.77
N GLN A 232 4.54 18.39 -15.26
CA GLN A 232 4.34 18.69 -16.68
C GLN A 232 4.91 20.07 -17.09
N ASN A 233 5.29 20.89 -16.11
CA ASN A 233 5.81 22.24 -16.35
C ASN A 233 7.34 22.24 -16.25
N PRO A 234 8.09 22.50 -17.35
CA PRO A 234 9.56 22.56 -17.29
C PRO A 234 10.12 23.62 -16.32
N ALA A 235 9.33 24.65 -16.00
CA ALA A 235 9.67 25.69 -15.02
C ALA A 235 9.03 25.44 -13.64
N GLY A 236 8.40 24.30 -13.43
CA GLY A 236 7.74 23.91 -12.17
C GLY A 236 8.73 23.87 -11.00
N LYS A 237 8.24 24.21 -9.83
CA LYS A 237 9.03 24.19 -8.59
C LYS A 237 8.36 23.30 -7.55
N LEU A 238 9.17 22.57 -6.81
CA LEU A 238 8.71 21.71 -5.73
C LEU A 238 7.87 22.49 -4.69
N GLN A 239 8.25 23.76 -4.42
CA GLN A 239 7.56 24.64 -3.46
C GLN A 239 6.11 24.92 -3.86
N ASP A 240 5.77 24.89 -5.15
CA ASP A 240 4.39 25.11 -5.61
C ASP A 240 3.45 24.04 -5.07
N PHE A 241 3.92 22.80 -5.02
CA PHE A 241 3.23 21.67 -4.41
C PHE A 241 3.30 21.69 -2.89
N LEU A 242 4.50 21.86 -2.29
CA LEU A 242 4.72 21.78 -0.85
C LEU A 242 3.87 22.79 -0.07
N LYS A 243 3.58 23.94 -0.63
CA LYS A 243 2.69 24.96 -0.04
C LYS A 243 1.35 24.35 0.42
N TYR A 244 0.71 23.57 -0.43
CA TYR A 244 -0.60 22.98 -0.15
C TYR A 244 -0.47 21.71 0.69
N TYR A 245 0.49 20.87 0.39
CA TYR A 245 0.75 19.64 1.13
C TYR A 245 1.01 19.94 2.62
N ASN A 246 1.96 20.83 2.94
CA ASN A 246 2.29 21.22 4.32
C ASN A 246 1.08 21.84 5.03
N LYS A 247 0.31 22.68 4.34
CA LYS A 247 -0.90 23.28 4.92
C LYS A 247 -1.94 22.21 5.27
N SER A 248 -2.15 21.21 4.41
CA SER A 248 -3.06 20.10 4.69
C SER A 248 -2.63 19.33 5.93
N VAL A 249 -1.37 18.95 6.03
CA VAL A 249 -0.82 18.20 7.18
C VAL A 249 -0.95 19.01 8.48
N THR A 250 -0.61 20.30 8.46
CA THR A 250 -0.75 21.19 9.63
C THR A 250 -2.18 21.28 10.13
N LEU A 251 -3.14 21.50 9.22
CA LEU A 251 -4.57 21.61 9.57
C LEU A 251 -5.14 20.28 10.07
N LEU A 252 -4.70 19.16 9.51
CA LEU A 252 -5.09 17.84 9.99
C LEU A 252 -4.59 17.59 11.42
N LEU A 253 -3.33 17.94 11.72
CA LEU A 253 -2.77 17.87 13.08
C LEU A 253 -3.55 18.75 14.07
N GLU A 254 -3.93 19.94 13.67
CA GLU A 254 -4.76 20.80 14.50
C GLU A 254 -6.12 20.16 14.80
N SER A 255 -6.76 19.48 13.83
CA SER A 255 -8.00 18.72 14.04
C SER A 255 -7.81 17.60 15.05
N ILE A 256 -6.68 16.88 14.97
CA ILE A 256 -6.31 15.83 15.96
C ILE A 256 -6.18 16.44 17.36
N ASN A 257 -5.43 17.54 17.50
CA ASN A 257 -5.21 18.21 18.77
C ASN A 257 -6.52 18.74 19.39
N ARG A 258 -7.49 19.15 18.55
CA ARG A 258 -8.86 19.54 18.98
C ARG A 258 -9.78 18.35 19.26
N LYS A 259 -9.32 17.11 19.09
CA LYS A 259 -10.09 15.86 19.21
C LYS A 259 -11.29 15.77 18.23
N GLU A 260 -11.18 16.41 17.09
CA GLU A 260 -12.20 16.43 16.02
C GLU A 260 -11.90 15.42 14.92
N MET A 261 -10.94 14.51 15.15
CA MET A 261 -10.40 13.59 14.12
C MET A 261 -11.46 12.63 13.56
N ASN A 262 -12.44 12.21 14.39
CA ASN A 262 -13.37 11.13 14.04
C ASN A 262 -14.53 11.63 13.17
N ASN A 263 -14.23 12.02 11.95
CA ASN A 263 -15.23 12.37 10.94
C ASN A 263 -14.75 11.90 9.54
N ILE A 264 -15.72 11.80 8.62
CA ILE A 264 -15.48 11.27 7.27
C ILE A 264 -14.53 12.15 6.45
N LEU A 265 -14.56 13.48 6.62
CA LEU A 265 -13.72 14.41 5.85
C LEU A 265 -12.26 14.31 6.27
N ASN A 266 -11.98 14.13 7.56
CA ASN A 266 -10.63 13.83 8.04
C ASN A 266 -10.15 12.46 7.56
N LEU A 267 -11.00 11.42 7.53
CA LEU A 267 -10.65 10.14 6.95
C LEU A 267 -10.23 10.29 5.49
N ILE A 268 -11.03 10.98 4.68
CA ILE A 268 -10.69 11.22 3.25
C ILE A 268 -9.39 12.02 3.12
N THR A 269 -9.16 13.01 4.01
CA THR A 269 -7.91 13.77 4.03
C THR A 269 -6.70 12.86 4.29
N ILE A 270 -6.81 11.95 5.27
CA ILE A 270 -5.75 10.99 5.59
C ILE A 270 -5.48 10.06 4.40
N LEU A 271 -6.53 9.53 3.76
CA LEU A 271 -6.40 8.67 2.58
C LEU A 271 -5.78 9.41 1.38
N GLN A 272 -6.10 10.71 1.22
CA GLN A 272 -5.50 11.55 0.19
C GLN A 272 -4.00 11.78 0.45
N LEU A 273 -3.61 12.08 1.70
CA LEU A 273 -2.20 12.23 2.09
C LEU A 273 -1.44 10.91 1.94
N LEU A 274 -2.04 9.79 2.33
CA LEU A 274 -1.51 8.44 2.16
C LEU A 274 -1.19 8.16 0.68
N THR A 275 -2.07 8.57 -0.24
CA THR A 275 -1.81 8.44 -1.68
C THR A 275 -0.60 9.30 -2.11
N ILE A 276 -0.47 10.52 -1.60
CA ILE A 276 0.67 11.39 -1.91
C ILE A 276 1.98 10.74 -1.42
N GLU A 277 1.99 10.15 -0.23
CA GLU A 277 3.16 9.42 0.29
C GLU A 277 3.52 8.19 -0.56
N GLU A 278 2.51 7.49 -1.10
CA GLU A 278 2.73 6.39 -2.03
C GLU A 278 3.50 6.87 -3.27
N TYR A 279 3.14 8.04 -3.82
CA TYR A 279 3.83 8.63 -4.98
C TYR A 279 5.29 8.99 -4.68
N PHE A 280 5.61 9.37 -3.45
CA PHE A 280 7.01 9.61 -3.04
C PHE A 280 7.77 8.34 -2.69
N GLY A 281 7.09 7.20 -2.60
CA GLY A 281 7.69 5.97 -2.08
C GLY A 281 8.08 6.08 -0.60
N ASP A 282 7.45 6.98 0.15
CA ASP A 282 7.66 7.19 1.58
C ASP A 282 6.80 6.22 2.39
N TRP A 283 7.26 4.99 2.46
CA TRP A 283 6.52 3.90 3.12
C TRP A 283 6.38 4.07 4.64
N ILE A 284 7.24 4.84 5.27
CA ILE A 284 7.20 5.06 6.73
C ILE A 284 6.03 5.98 7.08
N ASN A 285 5.93 7.12 6.42
CA ASN A 285 4.82 8.04 6.62
C ASN A 285 3.50 7.45 6.09
N LEU A 286 3.54 6.69 4.99
CA LEU A 286 2.39 5.96 4.48
C LEU A 286 1.80 5.03 5.54
N MET A 287 2.61 4.24 6.24
CA MET A 287 2.13 3.36 7.31
C MET A 287 1.56 4.15 8.50
N GLY A 288 2.11 5.31 8.82
CA GLY A 288 1.56 6.22 9.82
C GLY A 288 0.14 6.67 9.45
N HIS A 289 -0.05 7.14 8.23
CA HIS A 289 -1.36 7.53 7.71
C HIS A 289 -2.33 6.33 7.61
N GLN A 290 -1.85 5.13 7.27
CA GLN A 290 -2.66 3.91 7.24
C GLN A 290 -3.21 3.58 8.64
N LYS A 291 -2.37 3.57 9.66
CA LYS A 291 -2.80 3.38 11.05
C LYS A 291 -3.82 4.44 11.48
N ALA A 292 -3.58 5.71 11.16
CA ALA A 292 -4.52 6.80 11.45
C ALA A 292 -5.87 6.58 10.77
N ALA A 293 -5.88 6.23 9.47
CA ALA A 293 -7.10 5.91 8.73
C ALA A 293 -7.87 4.75 9.38
N PHE A 294 -7.17 3.67 9.77
CA PHE A 294 -7.76 2.52 10.45
C PHE A 294 -8.45 2.92 11.76
N GLN A 295 -7.81 3.74 12.59
CA GLN A 295 -8.39 4.21 13.85
C GLN A 295 -9.68 5.03 13.60
N VAL A 296 -9.68 5.89 12.59
CA VAL A 296 -10.87 6.67 12.23
C VAL A 296 -11.96 5.77 11.68
N ILE A 297 -11.65 4.85 10.74
CA ILE A 297 -12.61 3.90 10.15
C ILE A 297 -13.36 3.16 11.26
N ARG A 298 -12.65 2.58 12.22
CA ARG A 298 -13.26 1.82 13.33
C ARG A 298 -14.13 2.66 14.28
N LYS A 299 -13.92 3.96 14.34
CA LYS A 299 -14.68 4.86 15.20
C LYS A 299 -15.94 5.40 14.52
N ILE A 300 -15.92 5.58 13.20
CA ILE A 300 -17.06 6.18 12.47
C ILE A 300 -17.92 5.14 11.74
N PHE A 301 -17.39 3.94 11.49
CA PHE A 301 -18.07 2.89 10.75
C PHE A 301 -18.06 1.55 11.47
N THR A 302 -19.05 0.74 11.14
CA THR A 302 -19.06 -0.72 11.29
C THR A 302 -18.96 -1.36 9.89
N PRO A 303 -18.68 -2.67 9.77
CA PRO A 303 -18.70 -3.36 8.48
C PRO A 303 -20.02 -3.15 7.71
N ASP A 304 -21.16 -3.05 8.43
CA ASP A 304 -22.45 -2.78 7.82
C ASP A 304 -22.61 -1.34 7.36
N THR A 305 -22.36 -0.39 8.26
CA THR A 305 -22.67 1.03 8.02
C THR A 305 -21.78 1.66 6.95
N VAL A 306 -20.55 1.16 6.76
CA VAL A 306 -19.64 1.68 5.72
C VAL A 306 -20.18 1.47 4.30
N MET A 307 -20.99 0.43 4.09
CA MET A 307 -21.56 0.11 2.79
C MET A 307 -22.81 0.94 2.45
N HIS A 308 -23.41 1.66 3.43
CA HIS A 308 -24.66 2.39 3.24
C HIS A 308 -24.53 3.63 2.34
N THR A 309 -23.36 4.23 2.24
CA THR A 309 -23.16 5.46 1.46
C THR A 309 -22.08 5.28 0.38
N PRO A 310 -22.20 5.96 -0.78
CA PRO A 310 -21.14 5.94 -1.80
C PRO A 310 -19.77 6.37 -1.23
N VAL A 311 -19.75 7.37 -0.36
CA VAL A 311 -18.50 7.86 0.27
C VAL A 311 -17.88 6.79 1.18
N GLY A 312 -18.69 6.10 1.99
CA GLY A 312 -18.22 4.99 2.82
C GLY A 312 -17.61 3.87 1.97
N ARG A 313 -18.30 3.47 0.89
CA ARG A 313 -17.82 2.44 -0.05
C ARG A 313 -16.48 2.84 -0.70
N ALA A 314 -16.38 4.08 -1.18
CA ALA A 314 -15.14 4.59 -1.75
C ALA A 314 -13.99 4.59 -0.73
N CYS A 315 -14.23 5.04 0.50
CA CYS A 315 -13.22 5.04 1.57
C CYS A 315 -12.73 3.63 1.90
N ILE A 316 -13.65 2.65 2.03
CA ILE A 316 -13.24 1.29 2.40
C ILE A 316 -12.53 0.57 1.26
N ASP A 317 -12.94 0.77 0.01
CA ASP A 317 -12.23 0.22 -1.16
C ASP A 317 -10.82 0.83 -1.28
N TRP A 318 -10.70 2.14 -1.11
CA TRP A 318 -9.43 2.85 -1.10
C TRP A 318 -8.51 2.35 0.02
N TYR A 319 -9.03 2.21 1.26
CA TYR A 319 -8.25 1.72 2.39
C TYR A 319 -7.81 0.27 2.23
N THR A 320 -8.71 -0.65 1.87
CA THR A 320 -8.39 -2.09 1.77
C THR A 320 -7.36 -2.41 0.71
N ARG A 321 -7.23 -1.57 -0.33
CA ARG A 321 -6.15 -1.68 -1.30
C ARG A 321 -4.77 -1.56 -0.62
N TYR A 322 -4.60 -0.55 0.23
CA TYR A 322 -3.35 -0.38 0.98
C TYR A 322 -3.16 -1.48 2.01
N ASP A 323 -4.19 -1.78 2.77
CA ASP A 323 -4.15 -2.76 3.85
C ASP A 323 -3.67 -4.13 3.35
N CYS A 324 -4.27 -4.65 2.28
CA CYS A 324 -3.83 -5.91 1.67
C CYS A 324 -2.41 -5.82 1.07
N TYR A 325 -2.09 -4.75 0.33
CA TYR A 325 -0.79 -4.61 -0.30
C TYR A 325 0.34 -4.54 0.74
N VAL A 326 0.20 -3.68 1.73
CA VAL A 326 1.18 -3.49 2.80
C VAL A 326 1.33 -4.77 3.63
N ALA A 327 0.22 -5.46 3.94
CA ALA A 327 0.23 -6.72 4.67
C ALA A 327 0.98 -7.83 3.91
N ILE A 328 0.69 -8.04 2.63
CA ILE A 328 1.37 -9.04 1.79
C ILE A 328 2.86 -8.71 1.67
N MET A 329 3.20 -7.46 1.36
CA MET A 329 4.58 -7.04 1.16
C MET A 329 5.40 -7.04 2.46
N GLY A 330 4.77 -6.78 3.59
CA GLY A 330 5.41 -6.75 4.91
C GLY A 330 5.45 -8.09 5.63
N GLY A 331 4.64 -9.05 5.23
CA GLY A 331 4.52 -10.35 5.91
C GLY A 331 3.80 -10.26 7.26
N PHE A 332 2.81 -9.38 7.40
CA PHE A 332 1.99 -9.23 8.60
C PHE A 332 0.49 -9.20 8.27
N PRO A 333 -0.42 -9.39 9.24
CA PRO A 333 -1.85 -9.40 8.97
C PRO A 333 -2.33 -8.02 8.53
N THR A 334 -3.48 -8.00 7.84
CA THR A 334 -4.22 -6.76 7.60
C THR A 334 -4.72 -6.15 8.91
N ASP A 335 -4.87 -4.84 8.94
CA ASP A 335 -5.47 -4.13 10.09
C ASP A 335 -6.97 -4.41 10.19
N LEU A 336 -7.68 -4.49 9.04
CA LEU A 336 -9.11 -4.79 9.01
C LEU A 336 -9.38 -6.28 9.13
N PRO A 337 -10.31 -6.70 10.03
CA PRO A 337 -10.77 -8.09 10.15
C PRO A 337 -11.55 -8.57 8.93
N ARG A 338 -11.65 -9.91 8.77
CA ARG A 338 -12.34 -10.61 7.67
C ARG A 338 -13.77 -10.11 7.40
N GLU A 339 -14.49 -9.73 8.43
CA GLU A 339 -15.89 -9.31 8.31
C GLU A 339 -16.08 -8.09 7.40
N TRP A 340 -15.09 -7.17 7.33
CA TRP A 340 -15.14 -6.03 6.41
C TRP A 340 -15.09 -6.48 4.95
N PHE A 341 -14.22 -7.42 4.63
CA PHE A 341 -14.10 -7.99 3.29
C PHE A 341 -15.34 -8.80 2.90
N ASN A 342 -15.89 -9.57 3.84
CA ASN A 342 -17.12 -10.32 3.61
C ASN A 342 -18.28 -9.36 3.29
N ARG A 343 -18.42 -8.27 4.04
CA ARG A 343 -19.49 -7.28 3.79
C ARG A 343 -19.36 -6.57 2.46
N MET A 344 -18.14 -6.26 2.01
CA MET A 344 -17.92 -5.70 0.67
C MET A 344 -18.37 -6.70 -0.41
N ASN A 345 -18.04 -7.98 -0.28
CA ASN A 345 -18.49 -9.02 -1.20
C ASN A 345 -20.00 -9.18 -1.21
N GLU A 346 -20.62 -9.35 -0.04
CA GLU A 346 -22.07 -9.49 0.11
C GLU A 346 -22.84 -8.31 -0.51
N TYR A 347 -22.35 -7.08 -0.30
CA TYR A 347 -22.93 -5.90 -0.92
C TYR A 347 -22.86 -5.97 -2.44
N ASN A 348 -21.68 -6.23 -3.03
CA ASN A 348 -21.52 -6.27 -4.47
C ASN A 348 -22.29 -7.44 -5.11
N GLU A 349 -22.37 -8.59 -4.46
CA GLU A 349 -23.20 -9.73 -4.89
C GLU A 349 -24.69 -9.38 -4.86
N SER A 350 -25.14 -8.68 -3.81
CA SER A 350 -26.54 -8.19 -3.71
C SER A 350 -26.86 -7.21 -4.84
N GLN A 351 -25.96 -6.28 -5.15
CA GLN A 351 -26.14 -5.33 -6.25
C GLN A 351 -26.14 -6.04 -7.61
N LEU A 352 -25.24 -7.01 -7.78
CA LEU A 352 -25.20 -7.85 -8.99
C LEU A 352 -26.49 -8.67 -9.14
N GLY A 353 -27.02 -9.21 -8.06
CA GLY A 353 -28.31 -9.92 -8.06
C GLY A 353 -29.50 -9.01 -8.42
N ALA A 354 -29.47 -7.74 -7.98
CA ALA A 354 -30.50 -6.75 -8.30
C ALA A 354 -30.40 -6.20 -9.74
N SER A 355 -29.17 -6.10 -10.29
CA SER A 355 -28.91 -5.52 -11.61
C SER A 355 -27.87 -6.36 -12.37
N PRO A 356 -28.23 -7.59 -12.79
CA PRO A 356 -27.27 -8.56 -13.35
C PRO A 356 -26.69 -8.15 -14.70
N ASP A 357 -27.33 -7.23 -15.42
CA ASP A 357 -26.89 -6.76 -16.73
C ASP A 357 -25.89 -5.59 -16.64
N GLU A 358 -25.72 -4.99 -15.47
CA GLU A 358 -24.81 -3.87 -15.30
C GLU A 358 -23.36 -4.32 -15.14
N PHE A 359 -22.48 -3.92 -16.06
CA PHE A 359 -21.05 -4.22 -16.02
C PHE A 359 -20.38 -3.79 -14.72
N ARG A 360 -20.76 -2.62 -14.18
CA ARG A 360 -20.16 -2.09 -12.94
C ARG A 360 -20.23 -3.08 -11.78
N TRP A 361 -21.36 -3.76 -11.59
CA TRP A 361 -21.51 -4.71 -10.49
C TRP A 361 -20.79 -6.02 -10.74
N LYS A 362 -20.72 -6.47 -12.00
CA LYS A 362 -19.89 -7.62 -12.39
C LYS A 362 -18.42 -7.35 -12.11
N ILE A 363 -17.92 -6.17 -12.49
CA ILE A 363 -16.53 -5.76 -12.26
C ILE A 363 -16.26 -5.60 -10.76
N SER A 364 -17.13 -4.91 -10.01
CA SER A 364 -16.99 -4.70 -8.58
C SER A 364 -16.96 -6.03 -7.82
N SER A 365 -17.88 -6.96 -8.12
CA SER A 365 -17.90 -8.30 -7.51
C SER A 365 -16.58 -9.05 -7.77
N ARG A 366 -16.06 -9.03 -9.00
CA ARG A 366 -14.77 -9.67 -9.33
C ARG A 366 -13.59 -9.03 -8.58
N SER A 367 -13.56 -7.70 -8.49
CA SER A 367 -12.52 -6.97 -7.77
C SER A 367 -12.52 -7.29 -6.28
N THR A 368 -13.70 -7.28 -5.63
CA THR A 368 -13.79 -7.57 -4.18
C THR A 368 -13.52 -9.04 -3.85
N GLN A 369 -13.89 -9.99 -4.72
CA GLN A 369 -13.49 -11.39 -4.57
C GLN A 369 -11.97 -11.55 -4.61
N LEU A 370 -11.28 -10.92 -5.57
CA LEU A 370 -9.81 -10.94 -5.65
C LEU A 370 -9.17 -10.30 -4.40
N ARG A 371 -9.77 -9.22 -3.90
CA ARG A 371 -9.35 -8.56 -2.65
C ARG A 371 -9.49 -9.48 -1.43
N SER A 372 -10.58 -10.27 -1.37
CA SER A 372 -10.77 -11.28 -0.31
C SER A 372 -9.74 -12.40 -0.36
N ILE A 373 -9.35 -12.85 -1.56
CA ILE A 373 -8.26 -13.83 -1.72
C ILE A 373 -6.93 -13.20 -1.27
N SER A 374 -6.68 -11.93 -1.59
CA SER A 374 -5.49 -11.19 -1.14
C SER A 374 -5.43 -11.06 0.40
N TYR A 375 -6.59 -10.88 1.04
CA TYR A 375 -6.70 -10.95 2.51
C TYR A 375 -6.24 -12.31 3.03
N ASP A 376 -6.79 -13.42 2.50
CA ASP A 376 -6.41 -14.77 2.93
C ASP A 376 -4.92 -15.06 2.73
N MET A 377 -4.34 -14.57 1.62
CA MET A 377 -2.89 -14.64 1.39
C MET A 377 -2.11 -13.92 2.48
N SER A 378 -2.49 -12.68 2.80
CA SER A 378 -1.80 -11.89 3.83
C SER A 378 -1.83 -12.56 5.19
N MET A 379 -2.99 -13.11 5.58
CA MET A 379 -3.16 -13.83 6.83
C MET A 379 -2.35 -15.13 6.88
N LEU A 380 -2.30 -15.87 5.79
CA LEU A 380 -1.49 -17.09 5.70
C LEU A 380 0.00 -16.77 5.86
N TYR A 381 0.48 -15.75 5.14
CA TYR A 381 1.90 -15.36 5.15
C TYR A 381 2.32 -14.78 6.49
N ALA A 382 1.45 -13.97 7.12
CA ALA A 382 1.69 -13.46 8.47
C ALA A 382 1.80 -14.57 9.51
N ARG A 383 0.95 -15.61 9.43
CA ARG A 383 1.02 -16.79 10.32
C ARG A 383 2.28 -17.62 10.04
N GLY A 384 2.63 -17.80 8.77
CA GLY A 384 3.85 -18.51 8.36
C GLY A 384 5.11 -17.84 8.87
N SER A 385 5.25 -16.51 8.65
CA SER A 385 6.41 -15.73 9.08
C SER A 385 6.61 -15.69 10.60
N ARG A 386 5.52 -15.83 11.37
CA ARG A 386 5.52 -15.86 12.84
C ARG A 386 5.63 -17.28 13.43
N GLY A 387 5.70 -18.32 12.60
CA GLY A 387 5.72 -19.70 13.06
C GLY A 387 4.41 -20.16 13.72
N GLN A 388 3.28 -19.49 13.42
CA GLN A 388 1.97 -19.77 14.00
C GLN A 388 1.19 -20.86 13.24
N ILE A 389 1.77 -21.43 12.20
CA ILE A 389 1.19 -22.50 11.38
C ILE A 389 2.28 -23.52 11.04
N GLY A 390 1.95 -24.81 11.14
CA GLY A 390 2.86 -25.88 10.76
C GLY A 390 3.08 -25.96 9.24
N PRO A 391 4.20 -26.56 8.78
CA PRO A 391 4.51 -26.63 7.34
C PRO A 391 3.43 -27.36 6.53
N GLU A 392 2.84 -28.43 7.05
CA GLU A 392 1.79 -29.21 6.37
C GLU A 392 0.50 -28.38 6.23
N ASP A 393 0.07 -27.72 7.31
CA ASP A 393 -1.11 -26.85 7.28
C ASP A 393 -0.89 -25.63 6.41
N PHE A 394 0.32 -25.05 6.43
CA PHE A 394 0.69 -23.96 5.51
C PHE A 394 0.55 -24.41 4.06
N THR A 395 1.12 -25.56 3.70
CA THR A 395 1.05 -26.10 2.33
C THR A 395 -0.40 -26.37 1.92
N LYS A 396 -1.22 -26.89 2.82
CA LYS A 396 -2.65 -27.14 2.58
C LYS A 396 -3.42 -25.86 2.30
N GLU A 397 -3.24 -24.82 3.14
CA GLU A 397 -3.89 -23.53 2.98
C GLU A 397 -3.38 -22.79 1.74
N HIS A 398 -2.07 -22.84 1.48
CA HIS A 398 -1.47 -22.31 0.27
C HIS A 398 -2.12 -22.93 -0.98
N LYS A 399 -2.31 -24.25 -1.00
CA LYS A 399 -2.96 -24.97 -2.09
C LYS A 399 -4.44 -24.60 -2.25
N ARG A 400 -5.16 -24.36 -1.13
CA ARG A 400 -6.54 -23.86 -1.15
C ARG A 400 -6.60 -22.51 -1.88
N ILE A 401 -5.74 -21.56 -1.49
CA ILE A 401 -5.67 -20.23 -2.09
C ILE A 401 -5.26 -20.32 -3.57
N THR A 402 -4.33 -21.22 -3.94
CA THR A 402 -3.98 -21.48 -5.35
C THR A 402 -5.22 -21.85 -6.15
N ASN A 403 -6.04 -22.79 -5.65
CA ASN A 403 -7.25 -23.22 -6.32
C ASN A 403 -8.26 -22.07 -6.45
N GLU A 404 -8.45 -21.27 -5.42
CA GLU A 404 -9.34 -20.10 -5.46
C GLU A 404 -8.88 -19.05 -6.48
N LEU A 405 -7.59 -18.77 -6.58
CA LEU A 405 -7.03 -17.90 -7.61
C LEU A 405 -7.27 -18.43 -9.03
N LEU A 406 -7.08 -19.74 -9.22
CA LEU A 406 -7.32 -20.38 -10.52
C LEU A 406 -8.81 -20.44 -10.85
N GLU A 407 -9.67 -20.75 -9.88
CA GLU A 407 -11.13 -20.75 -10.03
C GLU A 407 -11.62 -19.34 -10.34
N TRP A 408 -11.15 -18.32 -9.62
CA TRP A 408 -11.47 -16.93 -9.92
C TRP A 408 -11.17 -16.59 -11.39
N LYS A 409 -10.04 -17.03 -11.93
CA LYS A 409 -9.69 -16.78 -13.34
C LYS A 409 -10.53 -17.60 -14.32
N SER A 410 -10.83 -18.86 -14.00
CA SER A 410 -11.55 -19.77 -14.89
C SER A 410 -13.06 -19.51 -14.95
N THR A 411 -13.64 -18.92 -13.89
CA THR A 411 -15.07 -18.57 -13.77
C THR A 411 -15.37 -17.14 -14.23
N TRP A 412 -14.57 -16.62 -15.16
CA TRP A 412 -14.79 -15.28 -15.70
C TRP A 412 -16.12 -15.19 -16.44
N ASP A 413 -16.97 -14.21 -16.07
CA ASP A 413 -18.26 -13.99 -16.71
C ASP A 413 -18.08 -13.68 -18.21
N ALA A 414 -18.80 -14.40 -19.08
CA ALA A 414 -18.77 -14.18 -20.52
C ALA A 414 -19.16 -12.74 -20.90
N ALA A 415 -20.05 -12.10 -20.14
CA ALA A 415 -20.44 -10.71 -20.35
C ALA A 415 -19.27 -9.72 -20.12
N LEU A 416 -18.25 -10.10 -19.38
CA LEU A 416 -17.03 -9.32 -19.21
C LEU A 416 -15.99 -9.55 -20.32
N SER A 417 -16.31 -10.39 -21.31
CA SER A 417 -15.44 -10.70 -22.44
C SER A 417 -16.12 -10.41 -23.78
N VAL A 418 -17.03 -9.45 -23.79
CA VAL A 418 -17.83 -9.10 -24.97
C VAL A 418 -16.93 -8.55 -26.07
N PRO A 419 -16.97 -9.16 -27.29
CA PRO A 419 -16.07 -8.79 -28.39
C PRO A 419 -16.20 -7.34 -28.85
N GLU A 420 -17.37 -6.71 -28.67
CA GLU A 420 -17.63 -5.33 -29.08
C GLU A 420 -16.73 -4.31 -28.38
N TYR A 421 -16.28 -4.62 -27.15
CA TYR A 421 -15.37 -3.75 -26.39
C TYR A 421 -13.90 -4.17 -26.52
N LEU A 422 -13.61 -5.21 -27.31
CA LEU A 422 -12.24 -5.64 -27.51
C LEU A 422 -11.56 -4.74 -28.53
N VAL A 423 -10.40 -4.17 -28.16
CA VAL A 423 -9.59 -3.41 -29.11
C VAL A 423 -9.06 -4.36 -30.19
N THR A 424 -9.45 -4.10 -31.43
CA THR A 424 -9.06 -4.89 -32.60
C THR A 424 -8.28 -4.08 -33.63
N ASP A 425 -8.32 -2.74 -33.55
CA ASP A 425 -7.58 -1.84 -34.40
C ASP A 425 -6.22 -1.52 -33.78
N PHE A 426 -5.17 -1.97 -34.43
CA PHE A 426 -3.78 -1.68 -34.09
C PHE A 426 -3.10 -0.80 -35.16
N SER A 427 -3.84 0.09 -35.82
CA SER A 427 -3.30 1.04 -36.81
C SER A 427 -2.16 1.91 -36.25
N TYR A 428 -2.07 2.06 -34.92
CA TYR A 428 -1.00 2.72 -34.21
C TYR A 428 0.23 1.83 -33.94
N GLN A 429 0.22 0.59 -34.41
CA GLN A 429 1.32 -0.35 -34.24
C GLN A 429 2.61 0.24 -34.85
N ARG A 430 3.69 0.24 -34.07
CA ARG A 430 5.03 0.53 -34.52
C ARG A 430 5.78 -0.75 -34.90
N ASP A 431 6.83 -0.59 -35.68
CA ASP A 431 7.72 -1.70 -36.00
C ASP A 431 8.40 -2.24 -34.72
N VAL A 432 8.60 -3.56 -34.71
CA VAL A 432 9.35 -4.24 -33.64
C VAL A 432 10.81 -3.81 -33.68
N VAL A 433 11.31 -3.30 -32.57
CA VAL A 433 12.72 -2.91 -32.40
C VAL A 433 13.47 -3.95 -31.57
N PRO A 434 14.81 -4.06 -31.72
CA PRO A 434 15.61 -5.06 -30.99
C PRO A 434 15.49 -5.00 -29.46
N GLY A 435 15.02 -3.85 -28.93
CA GLY A 435 14.79 -3.66 -27.49
C GLY A 435 13.46 -4.18 -26.96
N ASP A 436 12.52 -4.59 -27.82
CA ASP A 436 11.21 -5.09 -27.40
C ASP A 436 11.33 -6.51 -26.86
N ILE A 437 10.71 -6.77 -25.71
CA ILE A 437 10.69 -8.10 -25.08
C ILE A 437 9.36 -8.82 -25.22
N VAL A 438 8.28 -8.10 -25.52
CA VAL A 438 6.92 -8.60 -25.72
C VAL A 438 6.28 -7.98 -26.97
N ASN A 439 5.18 -8.56 -27.44
CA ASN A 439 4.35 -7.97 -28.48
C ASN A 439 3.07 -7.40 -27.83
N PRO A 440 2.88 -6.06 -27.77
CA PRO A 440 1.70 -5.45 -27.15
C PRO A 440 0.46 -5.42 -28.06
N TYR A 441 0.59 -5.76 -29.35
CA TYR A 441 -0.45 -5.62 -30.36
C TYR A 441 -1.13 -6.96 -30.63
N MET A 442 -1.68 -7.55 -29.56
CA MET A 442 -2.36 -8.85 -29.65
C MET A 442 -3.84 -8.74 -29.28
N LEU A 443 -4.66 -9.40 -30.06
CA LEU A 443 -6.09 -9.52 -29.77
C LEU A 443 -6.34 -10.20 -28.42
N GLY A 444 -7.35 -9.76 -27.70
CA GLY A 444 -7.81 -10.37 -26.45
C GLY A 444 -7.15 -9.81 -25.17
N LEU A 445 -6.22 -8.85 -25.30
CA LEU A 445 -5.54 -8.25 -24.13
C LEU A 445 -6.20 -6.96 -23.64
N LEU A 446 -6.70 -6.14 -24.56
CA LEU A 446 -7.13 -4.78 -24.28
C LEU A 446 -8.62 -4.61 -24.57
N TYR A 447 -9.32 -4.06 -23.59
CA TYR A 447 -10.72 -3.68 -23.72
C TYR A 447 -10.88 -2.17 -23.66
N GLU A 448 -11.85 -1.63 -24.41
CA GLU A 448 -12.31 -0.26 -24.28
C GLU A 448 -13.28 -0.12 -23.10
N GLN A 449 -13.62 1.14 -22.75
CA GLN A 449 -14.68 1.40 -21.77
C GLN A 449 -16.03 0.78 -22.25
N PRO A 450 -16.83 0.19 -21.35
CA PRO A 450 -16.66 0.17 -19.89
C PRO A 450 -15.81 -1.00 -19.36
N LEU A 451 -15.29 -1.87 -20.23
CA LEU A 451 -14.56 -3.09 -19.83
C LEU A 451 -13.03 -2.92 -19.71
N PHE A 452 -12.49 -1.71 -19.86
CA PHE A 452 -11.05 -1.45 -19.72
C PHE A 452 -10.47 -1.96 -18.38
N THR A 453 -11.25 -1.85 -17.32
CA THR A 453 -10.86 -2.35 -15.99
C THR A 453 -10.51 -3.84 -15.99
N ASN A 454 -11.11 -4.65 -16.88
CA ASN A 454 -10.78 -6.08 -16.99
C ASN A 454 -9.31 -6.32 -17.36
N THR A 455 -8.74 -5.46 -18.21
CA THR A 455 -7.31 -5.49 -18.56
C THR A 455 -6.46 -5.29 -17.30
N LEU A 456 -6.82 -4.31 -16.47
CA LEU A 456 -6.09 -3.97 -15.25
C LEU A 456 -6.22 -5.04 -14.17
N ILE A 457 -7.43 -5.51 -13.87
CA ILE A 457 -7.69 -6.56 -12.86
C ILE A 457 -7.02 -7.89 -13.26
N THR A 458 -6.99 -8.22 -14.55
CA THR A 458 -6.26 -9.41 -15.04
C THR A 458 -4.76 -9.27 -14.79
N THR A 459 -4.20 -8.07 -14.96
CA THR A 459 -2.79 -7.82 -14.67
C THR A 459 -2.50 -7.89 -13.17
N GLU A 460 -3.39 -7.35 -12.33
CA GLU A 460 -3.31 -7.46 -10.87
C GLU A 460 -3.32 -8.92 -10.42
N TRP A 461 -4.29 -9.73 -10.91
CA TRP A 461 -4.34 -11.17 -10.64
C TRP A 461 -3.03 -11.86 -11.02
N THR A 462 -2.45 -11.51 -12.17
CA THR A 462 -1.19 -12.09 -12.64
C THR A 462 -0.04 -11.77 -11.67
N SER A 463 0.00 -10.56 -11.10
CA SER A 463 1.01 -10.17 -10.10
C SER A 463 0.79 -10.85 -8.75
N ILE A 464 -0.46 -11.03 -8.33
CA ILE A 464 -0.84 -11.80 -7.14
C ILE A 464 -0.39 -13.25 -7.29
N MET A 465 -0.53 -13.86 -8.48
CA MET A 465 -0.02 -15.20 -8.77
C MET A 465 1.50 -15.31 -8.58
N ILE A 466 2.28 -14.33 -9.02
CA ILE A 466 3.73 -14.32 -8.78
C ILE A 466 4.02 -14.29 -7.27
N MET A 467 3.37 -13.39 -6.53
CA MET A 467 3.56 -13.29 -5.08
C MET A 467 3.16 -14.58 -4.38
N HIS A 468 2.07 -15.20 -4.78
CA HIS A 468 1.60 -16.47 -4.23
C HIS A 468 2.56 -17.62 -4.52
N LEU A 469 2.95 -17.81 -5.79
CA LEU A 469 3.92 -18.82 -6.20
C LEU A 469 5.27 -18.67 -5.48
N SER A 470 5.68 -17.44 -5.18
CA SER A 470 6.92 -17.19 -4.43
C SER A 470 6.94 -17.81 -3.04
N GLN A 471 5.81 -18.18 -2.47
CA GLN A 471 5.68 -18.83 -1.17
C GLN A 471 5.49 -20.35 -1.26
N SER A 472 5.45 -20.93 -2.47
CA SER A 472 5.35 -22.38 -2.67
C SER A 472 6.55 -23.11 -2.06
N SER A 473 6.25 -24.21 -1.37
CA SER A 473 7.24 -25.10 -0.75
C SER A 473 7.18 -26.54 -1.29
N ASP A 474 6.13 -26.87 -2.02
CA ASP A 474 5.83 -28.20 -2.56
C ASP A 474 6.24 -28.38 -4.03
N ILE A 475 6.72 -27.31 -4.67
CA ILE A 475 7.17 -27.32 -6.08
C ILE A 475 8.67 -27.01 -6.11
N PRO A 476 9.47 -27.70 -6.95
CA PRO A 476 10.89 -27.37 -7.12
C PRO A 476 11.10 -25.90 -7.46
N ALA A 477 12.10 -25.28 -6.84
CA ALA A 477 12.36 -23.83 -6.99
C ALA A 477 12.55 -23.41 -8.47
N GLU A 478 13.19 -24.25 -9.27
CA GLU A 478 13.37 -24.03 -10.72
C GLU A 478 12.02 -23.93 -11.45
N GLN A 479 11.09 -24.84 -11.15
CA GLN A 479 9.77 -24.83 -11.78
C GLN A 479 8.95 -23.64 -11.34
N VAL A 480 8.98 -23.29 -10.04
CA VAL A 480 8.35 -22.07 -9.51
C VAL A 480 8.87 -20.84 -10.25
N PHE A 481 10.20 -20.75 -10.45
CA PHE A 481 10.79 -19.62 -11.16
C PHE A 481 10.32 -19.53 -12.62
N ILE A 482 10.24 -20.66 -13.33
CA ILE A 482 9.75 -20.71 -14.70
C ILE A 482 8.29 -20.22 -14.79
N GLU A 483 7.43 -20.64 -13.86
CA GLU A 483 6.04 -20.19 -13.84
C GLU A 483 5.92 -18.70 -13.50
N MET A 484 6.69 -18.22 -12.52
CA MET A 484 6.74 -16.78 -12.19
C MET A 484 7.24 -15.94 -13.38
N ALA A 485 8.24 -16.44 -14.13
CA ALA A 485 8.71 -15.76 -15.33
C ALA A 485 7.64 -15.66 -16.42
N LYS A 486 6.82 -16.71 -16.63
CA LYS A 486 5.68 -16.64 -17.57
C LYS A 486 4.70 -15.54 -17.19
N HIS A 487 4.33 -15.49 -15.91
CA HIS A 487 3.47 -14.43 -15.39
C HIS A 487 4.13 -13.03 -15.53
N ALA A 488 5.45 -12.93 -15.31
CA ALA A 488 6.18 -11.68 -15.50
C ALA A 488 6.10 -11.16 -16.94
N TYR A 489 6.30 -12.04 -17.95
CA TYR A 489 6.13 -11.67 -19.35
C TYR A 489 4.69 -11.26 -19.68
N THR A 490 3.70 -11.93 -19.09
CA THR A 490 2.29 -11.56 -19.25
C THR A 490 2.03 -10.14 -18.72
N ILE A 491 2.57 -9.78 -17.55
CA ILE A 491 2.48 -8.42 -17.01
C ILE A 491 3.15 -7.41 -17.95
N CYS A 492 4.35 -7.72 -18.45
CA CYS A 492 5.06 -6.85 -19.39
C CYS A 492 4.23 -6.60 -20.65
N GLN A 493 3.56 -7.63 -21.15
CA GLN A 493 2.70 -7.55 -22.32
C GLN A 493 1.50 -6.63 -22.06
N TYR A 494 0.75 -6.84 -20.95
CA TYR A 494 -0.36 -5.97 -20.59
C TYR A 494 0.10 -4.51 -20.35
N PHE A 495 1.23 -4.32 -19.69
CA PHE A 495 1.76 -2.98 -19.44
C PHE A 495 2.01 -2.23 -20.75
N GLU A 496 2.75 -2.83 -21.71
CA GLU A 496 3.00 -2.20 -23.02
C GLU A 496 1.74 -2.06 -23.86
N THR A 497 0.81 -3.00 -23.75
CA THR A 497 -0.49 -2.90 -24.43
C THR A 497 -1.23 -1.64 -24.01
N VAL A 498 -1.28 -1.33 -22.70
CA VAL A 498 -1.87 -0.11 -22.18
C VAL A 498 -1.00 1.11 -22.52
N GLU A 499 0.33 1.01 -22.38
CA GLU A 499 1.28 2.11 -22.64
C GLU A 499 1.13 2.66 -24.06
N PHE A 500 1.08 1.78 -25.05
CA PHE A 500 1.03 2.19 -26.46
C PHE A 500 -0.37 2.50 -26.98
N TRP A 501 -1.41 2.14 -26.23
CA TRP A 501 -2.78 2.45 -26.66
C TRP A 501 -3.05 3.96 -26.61
N PRO A 502 -3.37 4.61 -27.77
CA PRO A 502 -3.53 6.07 -27.83
C PRO A 502 -4.72 6.60 -27.02
N LEU A 503 -5.77 5.76 -26.87
CA LEU A 503 -7.02 6.13 -26.22
C LEU A 503 -7.05 5.73 -24.73
N LYS A 504 -5.91 5.34 -24.16
CA LYS A 504 -5.85 4.98 -22.74
C LYS A 504 -6.32 6.12 -21.84
N PRO A 505 -7.06 5.82 -20.78
CA PRO A 505 -7.43 6.81 -19.77
C PRO A 505 -6.19 7.45 -19.11
N LYS A 506 -6.33 8.71 -18.67
CA LYS A 506 -5.28 9.39 -17.91
C LYS A 506 -4.98 8.59 -16.63
N GLY A 507 -3.71 8.42 -16.33
CA GLY A 507 -3.27 7.65 -15.16
C GLY A 507 -3.35 6.12 -15.28
N ALA A 508 -3.80 5.57 -16.42
CA ALA A 508 -4.05 4.13 -16.59
C ALA A 508 -2.85 3.20 -16.32
N LEU A 509 -1.61 3.71 -16.38
CA LEU A 509 -0.40 2.94 -16.05
C LEU A 509 -0.08 2.90 -14.55
N ILE A 510 -0.64 3.79 -13.75
CA ILE A 510 -0.36 3.85 -12.31
C ILE A 510 -0.80 2.58 -11.56
N PRO A 511 -2.01 2.03 -11.79
CA PRO A 511 -2.40 0.77 -11.17
C PRO A 511 -1.49 -0.42 -11.52
N LEU A 512 -0.77 -0.33 -12.64
CA LEU A 512 0.16 -1.37 -13.11
C LEU A 512 1.57 -1.25 -12.52
N GLN A 513 1.86 -0.16 -11.79
CA GLN A 513 3.19 0.08 -11.20
C GLN A 513 3.64 -1.04 -10.24
N PRO A 514 2.81 -1.53 -9.30
CA PRO A 514 3.20 -2.65 -8.46
C PRO A 514 3.46 -3.92 -9.28
N CYS A 515 2.62 -4.17 -10.29
CA CYS A 515 2.72 -5.34 -11.14
C CYS A 515 4.04 -5.40 -11.90
N ILE A 516 4.42 -4.29 -12.58
CA ILE A 516 5.68 -4.22 -13.33
C ILE A 516 6.90 -4.26 -12.42
N SER A 517 6.80 -3.69 -11.20
CA SER A 517 7.86 -3.75 -10.20
C SER A 517 8.14 -5.17 -9.72
N ILE A 518 7.10 -5.99 -9.59
CA ILE A 518 7.22 -7.41 -9.23
C ILE A 518 7.74 -8.21 -10.42
N ALA A 519 7.18 -8.01 -11.62
CA ALA A 519 7.59 -8.72 -12.83
C ALA A 519 9.07 -8.53 -13.16
N ALA A 520 9.61 -7.32 -12.95
CA ALA A 520 11.01 -6.99 -13.21
C ALA A 520 12.02 -7.89 -12.47
N LEU A 521 11.64 -8.50 -11.36
CA LEU A 521 12.49 -9.41 -10.58
C LEU A 521 12.65 -10.78 -11.22
N PHE A 522 11.73 -11.19 -12.09
CA PHE A 522 11.65 -12.54 -12.68
C PHE A 522 11.91 -12.56 -14.18
N LEU A 523 12.33 -11.45 -14.75
CA LEU A 523 12.78 -11.35 -16.14
C LEU A 523 14.25 -11.77 -16.29
N PRO A 524 14.69 -12.23 -17.48
CA PRO A 524 16.09 -12.46 -17.79
C PRO A 524 16.97 -11.23 -17.54
N ARG A 525 18.21 -11.47 -17.12
CA ARG A 525 19.16 -10.42 -16.73
C ARG A 525 20.11 -9.97 -17.84
N ASP A 526 19.73 -10.18 -19.09
CA ASP A 526 20.49 -9.64 -20.22
C ASP A 526 20.22 -8.14 -20.40
N SER A 527 21.09 -7.48 -21.15
CA SER A 527 21.04 -6.03 -21.37
C SER A 527 19.73 -5.54 -22.00
N ARG A 528 19.07 -6.37 -22.82
CA ARG A 528 17.81 -6.05 -23.49
C ARG A 528 16.67 -5.95 -22.47
N HIS A 529 16.49 -6.97 -21.62
CA HIS A 529 15.47 -6.98 -20.58
C HIS A 529 15.72 -5.91 -19.52
N GLN A 530 16.99 -5.74 -19.09
CA GLN A 530 17.36 -4.69 -18.14
C GLN A 530 17.02 -3.30 -18.68
N MET A 531 17.38 -2.98 -19.93
CA MET A 531 17.08 -1.68 -20.53
C MET A 531 15.57 -1.48 -20.73
N TRP A 532 14.85 -2.55 -21.07
CA TRP A 532 13.40 -2.49 -21.16
C TRP A 532 12.78 -2.10 -19.80
N VAL A 533 13.13 -2.78 -18.71
CA VAL A 533 12.65 -2.47 -17.35
C VAL A 533 13.01 -1.04 -16.96
N ARG A 534 14.24 -0.61 -17.20
CA ARG A 534 14.70 0.75 -16.89
C ARG A 534 13.86 1.82 -17.59
N ARG A 535 13.46 1.60 -18.84
CA ARG A 535 12.55 2.51 -19.57
C ARG A 535 11.18 2.59 -18.90
N LYS A 536 10.62 1.45 -18.44
CA LYS A 536 9.31 1.44 -17.76
C LYS A 536 9.37 2.13 -16.40
N PHE A 537 10.46 1.93 -15.65
CA PHE A 537 10.65 2.63 -14.37
C PHE A 537 10.87 4.15 -14.57
N ALA A 538 11.65 4.55 -15.58
CA ALA A 538 11.79 5.95 -15.93
C ALA A 538 10.43 6.58 -16.31
N LEU A 539 9.61 5.88 -17.11
CA LEU A 539 8.28 6.33 -17.47
C LEU A 539 7.40 6.56 -16.23
N LEU A 540 7.39 5.64 -15.28
CA LEU A 540 6.60 5.76 -14.05
C LEU A 540 7.10 6.92 -13.17
N ASP A 541 8.43 7.08 -13.02
CA ASP A 541 8.99 8.23 -12.30
C ASP A 541 8.60 9.57 -12.99
N THR A 542 8.58 9.64 -14.32
CA THR A 542 8.14 10.84 -15.06
C THR A 542 6.64 11.12 -14.91
N MET A 543 5.85 10.09 -14.58
CA MET A 543 4.43 10.25 -14.21
C MET A 543 4.25 10.68 -12.75
N GLY A 544 5.33 10.84 -12.00
CA GLY A 544 5.33 11.25 -10.60
C GLY A 544 5.33 10.10 -9.59
N PHE A 545 5.35 8.84 -10.03
CA PHE A 545 5.42 7.71 -9.12
C PHE A 545 6.90 7.33 -8.84
N ILE A 546 7.47 7.93 -7.81
CA ILE A 546 8.91 7.88 -7.53
C ILE A 546 9.31 6.54 -6.92
N HIS A 547 10.27 5.85 -7.53
CA HIS A 547 10.87 4.67 -6.93
C HIS A 547 11.82 5.08 -5.79
N PRO A 548 11.63 4.55 -4.55
CA PRO A 548 12.49 4.87 -3.40
C PRO A 548 13.97 4.55 -3.66
N THR A 549 14.87 5.32 -3.04
CA THR A 549 16.33 5.12 -3.14
C THR A 549 16.76 3.68 -2.85
N THR A 550 16.16 3.06 -1.82
CA THR A 550 16.47 1.66 -1.45
C THR A 550 16.14 0.68 -2.58
N ARG A 551 15.00 0.85 -3.26
CA ARG A 551 14.61 0.03 -4.41
C ARG A 551 15.54 0.28 -5.59
N ARG A 552 15.89 1.55 -5.88
CA ARG A 552 16.82 1.90 -6.95
C ARG A 552 18.21 1.27 -6.74
N ILE A 553 18.73 1.30 -5.52
CA ILE A 553 20.00 0.65 -5.17
C ILE A 553 19.92 -0.86 -5.39
N LYS A 554 18.85 -1.53 -4.94
CA LYS A 554 18.67 -2.97 -5.18
C LYS A 554 18.58 -3.31 -6.65
N MET A 555 17.86 -2.52 -7.44
CA MET A 555 17.79 -2.71 -8.89
C MET A 555 19.14 -2.42 -9.57
N ALA A 556 19.92 -1.44 -9.09
CA ALA A 556 21.27 -1.18 -9.55
C ALA A 556 22.20 -2.38 -9.32
N HIS A 557 22.10 -3.03 -8.17
CA HIS A 557 22.81 -4.29 -7.90
C HIS A 557 22.33 -5.42 -8.83
N LEU A 558 21.01 -5.58 -8.98
CA LEU A 558 20.41 -6.58 -9.85
C LEU A 558 20.88 -6.43 -11.30
N PHE A 559 20.89 -5.20 -11.80
CA PHE A 559 21.34 -4.88 -13.16
C PHE A 559 22.87 -4.81 -13.31
N ARG A 560 23.63 -4.87 -12.21
CA ARG A 560 25.08 -4.66 -12.18
C ARG A 560 25.50 -3.33 -12.82
N ASP A 561 24.65 -2.33 -12.67
CA ASP A 561 24.85 -0.96 -13.17
C ASP A 561 24.55 0.06 -12.07
N PRO A 562 25.58 0.56 -11.37
CA PRO A 562 25.40 1.54 -10.28
C PRO A 562 24.72 2.83 -10.71
N SER A 563 24.74 3.20 -12.01
CA SER A 563 24.11 4.42 -12.52
C SER A 563 22.60 4.41 -12.31
N CYS A 564 21.96 3.23 -12.24
CA CYS A 564 20.52 3.09 -11.97
C CYS A 564 20.08 3.65 -10.60
N ALA A 565 21.00 3.74 -9.64
CA ALA A 565 20.69 4.37 -8.36
C ALA A 565 20.43 5.88 -8.50
N HIS A 566 21.16 6.53 -9.43
CA HIS A 566 20.94 7.93 -9.79
C HIS A 566 19.73 8.08 -10.72
N TRP A 567 19.79 7.50 -11.91
CA TRP A 567 18.69 7.54 -12.88
C TRP A 567 18.60 6.24 -13.69
N TRP A 568 17.41 5.95 -14.20
CA TRP A 568 17.15 4.72 -14.92
C TRP A 568 17.79 4.67 -16.30
N LEU A 569 17.85 5.79 -17.03
CA LEU A 569 18.30 5.85 -18.41
C LEU A 569 19.70 6.47 -18.53
N PRO A 570 20.50 6.04 -19.53
CA PRO A 570 21.79 6.64 -19.80
C PRO A 570 21.69 8.13 -20.12
N ASN A 571 22.74 8.90 -19.80
CA ASN A 571 22.86 10.32 -20.11
C ASN A 571 21.70 11.17 -19.55
N ASP A 572 21.08 10.74 -18.45
CA ASP A 572 19.96 11.40 -17.79
C ASP A 572 18.75 11.67 -18.73
N GLU A 573 18.58 10.81 -19.75
CA GLU A 573 17.48 10.91 -20.69
C GLU A 573 16.14 10.94 -19.94
N GLY A 574 15.33 12.00 -20.12
CA GLY A 574 14.03 12.19 -19.47
C GLY A 574 14.08 12.68 -18.02
N LEU A 575 15.26 12.83 -17.41
CA LEU A 575 15.40 13.40 -16.05
C LEU A 575 15.32 14.92 -16.12
N THR A 576 14.14 15.47 -15.89
CA THR A 576 13.93 16.91 -15.82
C THR A 576 14.40 17.50 -14.49
N PRO A 577 14.74 18.81 -14.40
CA PRO A 577 15.11 19.44 -13.14
C PRO A 577 14.05 19.31 -12.05
N ILE A 578 12.78 19.42 -12.39
CA ILE A 578 11.68 19.23 -11.42
C ILE A 578 11.61 17.78 -10.93
N LEU A 579 11.75 16.80 -11.81
CA LEU A 579 11.76 15.39 -11.43
C LEU A 579 12.97 15.07 -10.52
N GLN A 580 14.14 15.65 -10.81
CA GLN A 580 15.31 15.54 -9.97
C GLN A 580 15.06 16.16 -8.58
N ALA A 581 14.42 17.34 -8.50
CA ALA A 581 14.09 17.97 -7.23
C ALA A 581 13.11 17.14 -6.40
N ILE A 582 12.07 16.57 -7.04
CA ILE A 582 11.10 15.68 -6.39
C ILE A 582 11.79 14.41 -5.87
N ARG A 583 12.67 13.80 -6.65
CA ARG A 583 13.42 12.60 -6.22
C ARG A 583 14.35 12.90 -5.04
N THR A 584 15.03 14.04 -5.05
CA THR A 584 15.87 14.48 -3.93
C THR A 584 15.02 14.68 -2.68
N PHE A 585 13.90 15.36 -2.78
CA PHE A 585 12.95 15.54 -1.68
C PHE A 585 12.45 14.19 -1.13
N ALA A 586 12.05 13.26 -2.01
CA ALA A 586 11.62 11.93 -1.60
C ALA A 586 12.74 11.13 -0.91
N ASP A 587 13.97 11.27 -1.37
CA ASP A 587 15.14 10.59 -0.76
C ASP A 587 15.49 11.15 0.63
N GLU A 588 15.38 12.46 0.82
CA GLU A 588 15.59 13.15 2.11
C GLU A 588 14.56 12.71 3.15
N ARG A 589 13.31 12.48 2.72
CA ARG A 589 12.23 11.96 3.59
C ARG A 589 12.36 10.47 3.90
N ASN A 590 13.16 9.74 3.16
CA ASN A 590 13.31 8.30 3.33
C ASN A 590 14.20 7.99 4.54
N THR A 591 13.69 8.28 5.73
CA THR A 591 14.35 8.10 7.02
C THR A 591 14.66 6.64 7.31
N ALA A 592 15.49 6.37 8.33
CA ALA A 592 15.79 5.01 8.75
C ALA A 592 14.51 4.31 9.27
N ALA A 593 14.30 3.06 8.86
CA ALA A 593 13.19 2.25 9.35
C ALA A 593 13.31 2.04 10.87
N VAL A 594 12.19 2.19 11.58
CA VAL A 594 12.12 2.06 13.04
C VAL A 594 11.98 0.59 13.46
N ASN A 595 11.38 -0.25 12.59
CA ASN A 595 11.14 -1.66 12.89
C ASN A 595 11.29 -2.54 11.64
N VAL A 596 11.33 -3.88 11.87
CA VAL A 596 11.52 -4.89 10.83
C VAL A 596 10.41 -4.87 9.77
N GLN A 597 9.18 -4.56 10.17
CA GLN A 597 8.04 -4.49 9.23
C GLN A 597 8.24 -3.37 8.21
N GLN A 598 8.60 -2.19 8.67
CA GLN A 598 8.92 -1.05 7.79
C GLN A 598 10.07 -1.36 6.84
N GLU A 599 11.12 -2.03 7.33
CA GLU A 599 12.23 -2.48 6.48
C GLU A 599 11.77 -3.48 5.42
N ASN A 600 10.96 -4.47 5.80
CA ASN A 600 10.48 -5.50 4.87
C ASN A 600 9.67 -4.88 3.72
N ILE A 601 8.78 -3.93 4.01
CA ILE A 601 7.99 -3.23 2.99
C ILE A 601 8.89 -2.38 2.11
N ARG A 602 9.70 -1.51 2.73
CA ARG A 602 10.58 -0.60 2.01
C ARG A 602 11.52 -1.32 1.05
N GLU A 603 12.04 -2.46 1.48
CA GLU A 603 13.04 -3.22 0.74
C GLU A 603 12.47 -4.36 -0.09
N VAL A 604 11.19 -4.71 0.07
CA VAL A 604 10.57 -5.88 -0.60
C VAL A 604 11.40 -7.15 -0.39
N ARG A 605 11.95 -7.29 0.84
CA ARG A 605 12.98 -8.29 1.17
C ARG A 605 12.62 -9.72 0.78
N HIS A 606 11.38 -10.12 1.02
CA HIS A 606 10.98 -11.51 0.79
C HIS A 606 11.01 -11.90 -0.70
N LEU A 607 10.67 -10.97 -1.61
CA LEU A 607 10.73 -11.23 -3.06
C LEU A 607 12.19 -11.30 -3.55
N PHE A 608 13.05 -10.40 -3.08
CA PHE A 608 14.48 -10.45 -3.41
C PHE A 608 15.13 -11.73 -2.88
N ALA A 609 14.84 -12.14 -1.65
CA ALA A 609 15.35 -13.39 -1.08
C ALA A 609 14.90 -14.64 -1.86
N LYS A 610 13.65 -14.68 -2.30
CA LYS A 610 13.15 -15.79 -3.14
C LYS A 610 13.79 -15.82 -4.52
N MET A 611 14.01 -14.67 -5.12
CA MET A 611 14.72 -14.55 -6.38
C MET A 611 16.17 -15.08 -6.25
N GLU A 612 16.91 -14.65 -5.21
CA GLU A 612 18.27 -15.10 -4.95
C GLU A 612 18.34 -16.62 -4.68
N ALA A 613 17.38 -17.15 -3.90
CA ALA A 613 17.29 -18.58 -3.63
C ALA A 613 17.01 -19.40 -4.90
N ALA A 614 16.14 -18.91 -5.78
CA ALA A 614 15.84 -19.56 -7.05
C ALA A 614 17.06 -19.56 -7.99
N GLU A 615 17.82 -18.46 -8.04
CA GLU A 615 19.05 -18.40 -8.83
C GLU A 615 20.14 -19.33 -8.32
N LEU A 616 20.29 -19.41 -6.99
CA LEU A 616 21.22 -20.34 -6.38
C LEU A 616 20.86 -21.80 -6.72
N ALA A 617 19.58 -22.14 -6.70
CA ALA A 617 19.12 -23.47 -7.08
C ALA A 617 19.40 -23.80 -8.55
N LEU A 618 19.21 -22.84 -9.45
CA LEU A 618 19.51 -22.98 -10.87
C LEU A 618 21.02 -23.18 -11.13
N THR A 619 21.86 -22.48 -10.38
CA THR A 619 23.33 -22.59 -10.53
C THR A 619 23.88 -23.89 -9.94
N THR A 620 23.39 -24.33 -8.77
CA THR A 620 23.84 -25.57 -8.12
C THR A 620 23.30 -26.83 -8.80
N GLY A 621 22.10 -26.78 -9.41
CA GLY A 621 21.51 -27.89 -10.17
C GLY A 621 22.30 -28.25 -11.43
N ASN A 622 22.93 -27.26 -12.07
CA ASN A 622 23.77 -27.49 -13.28
C ASN A 622 25.16 -28.11 -12.98
N ASP A 623 25.71 -27.93 -11.78
CA ASP A 623 27.00 -28.54 -11.40
C ASP A 623 26.87 -30.05 -11.13
N VAL A 624 25.68 -30.55 -10.74
CA VAL A 624 25.46 -31.97 -10.44
C VAL A 624 25.27 -32.80 -11.72
N THR A 625 24.80 -32.21 -12.81
CA THR A 625 24.62 -32.90 -14.09
C THR A 625 25.90 -32.97 -14.93
N GLY A 626 26.90 -32.15 -14.63
CA GLY A 626 28.21 -32.15 -15.31
C GLY A 626 29.15 -33.30 -14.91
N HIS A 627 28.89 -34.03 -13.82
CA HIS A 627 29.75 -35.11 -13.29
C HIS A 627 29.31 -36.55 -13.61
N VAL A 628 28.25 -36.74 -14.39
CA VAL A 628 27.71 -38.10 -14.71
C VAL A 628 28.01 -38.53 -16.17
N LEU A 629 28.69 -37.71 -16.94
CA LEU A 629 29.10 -38.07 -18.30
C LEU A 629 30.63 -37.84 -18.49
N ASN A 630 31.44 -38.67 -17.86
CA ASN A 630 32.80 -39.03 -18.28
C ASN A 630 33.11 -40.48 -17.93
#